data_2c27821ab221e8869c28681bcdc3b111
#
_entry.id   2c27821ab221e8869c28681bcdc3b111
#
_cell.length_a   1.000
_cell.length_b   1.000
_cell.length_c   1.000
_cell.angle_alpha   90.00
_cell.angle_beta   90.00
_cell.angle_gamma   90.00
#
_symmetry.space_group_name_H-M   'P 1'
#
loop_
_entity.id
_entity.type
_entity.pdbx_description
1 polymer ?
#
loop_
_entity_poly.entity_id
_entity_poly.type
_entity_poly.pdbx_seq_one_letter_code
_entity_poly.pdbx_strand_id
1 'polypeptide(L)'
;MLVSKAQYYEESTSICRNTTLQKMFMQIGSAEKAGSGVDKILAGWRFANWRAPMLRLLTQPDIVELTMMMESLMDDATKEKLIHIFGSKVFTIGHERLLALNAAGADGYVTNESLRIVLGIHKAEIADLLKDMCKNHLLVQDGYGRGTKYYLPKEGSNITSSSSKVASSSPNIASSSPNIASSSSNIA
;
A
#
# COMPACT_ATOMS: atom_id res chain seq x y z
N MET A 1 10.38 28.22 -17.50
CA MET A 1 10.63 26.78 -17.58
C MET A 1 9.92 26.23 -18.81
N LEU A 2 10.57 25.35 -19.60
CA LEU A 2 9.98 24.78 -20.83
C LEU A 2 9.07 23.57 -20.55
N VAL A 3 9.21 22.95 -19.39
CA VAL A 3 8.43 21.79 -18.93
C VAL A 3 7.72 22.20 -17.64
N SER A 4 6.44 21.93 -17.50
CA SER A 4 5.70 22.20 -16.27
C SER A 4 6.14 21.26 -15.14
N LYS A 5 5.84 21.65 -13.88
CA LYS A 5 6.14 20.79 -12.72
C LYS A 5 5.39 19.45 -12.78
N ALA A 6 4.16 19.42 -13.29
CA ALA A 6 3.40 18.18 -13.48
C ALA A 6 4.08 17.27 -14.51
N GLN A 7 4.43 17.79 -15.67
CA GLN A 7 5.14 17.05 -16.71
C GLN A 7 6.50 16.49 -16.26
N TYR A 8 7.15 17.13 -15.28
CA TYR A 8 8.38 16.61 -14.70
C TYR A 8 8.17 15.27 -13.98
N TYR A 9 7.02 15.10 -13.32
CA TYR A 9 6.73 13.88 -12.54
C TYR A 9 5.94 12.81 -13.31
N GLU A 10 5.21 13.20 -14.35
CA GLU A 10 4.27 12.31 -15.04
C GLU A 10 4.82 11.67 -16.31
N GLU A 11 5.72 12.36 -17.02
CA GLU A 11 6.24 11.88 -18.31
C GLU A 11 7.70 12.26 -18.54
N SER A 12 8.41 11.38 -19.24
CA SER A 12 9.79 11.59 -19.70
C SER A 12 9.85 12.64 -20.85
N THR A 13 9.42 13.87 -20.56
CA THR A 13 9.40 14.93 -21.56
C THR A 13 10.79 15.58 -21.66
N SER A 14 11.44 15.42 -22.82
CA SER A 14 12.74 16.04 -23.10
C SER A 14 12.57 17.23 -24.06
N ILE A 15 12.62 18.44 -23.52
CA ILE A 15 12.59 19.68 -24.30
C ILE A 15 13.92 20.43 -24.14
N CYS A 16 14.62 20.57 -25.25
CA CYS A 16 15.91 21.24 -25.28
C CYS A 16 15.77 22.72 -25.70
N ARG A 17 16.41 23.64 -24.97
CA ARG A 17 16.46 25.06 -25.34
C ARG A 17 17.31 25.33 -26.57
N ASN A 18 18.43 24.61 -26.71
CA ASN A 18 19.35 24.74 -27.83
C ASN A 18 19.58 23.39 -28.49
N THR A 19 18.80 23.12 -29.54
CA THR A 19 18.83 21.86 -30.28
C THR A 19 20.15 21.63 -31.02
N THR A 20 20.81 22.70 -31.45
CA THR A 20 22.11 22.60 -32.14
C THR A 20 23.19 22.14 -31.16
N LEU A 21 23.26 22.77 -29.98
CA LEU A 21 24.19 22.37 -28.93
C LEU A 21 23.94 20.92 -28.48
N GLN A 22 22.69 20.54 -28.31
CA GLN A 22 22.33 19.15 -27.96
C GLN A 22 22.83 18.17 -29.02
N LYS A 23 22.61 18.44 -30.31
CA LYS A 23 23.10 17.60 -31.39
C LYS A 23 24.63 17.45 -31.38
N MET A 24 25.37 18.52 -31.13
CA MET A 24 26.81 18.46 -31.02
C MET A 24 27.27 17.54 -29.88
N PHE A 25 26.65 17.64 -28.70
CA PHE A 25 26.96 16.75 -27.57
C PHE A 25 26.53 15.32 -27.81
N MET A 26 25.45 15.08 -28.55
CA MET A 26 25.04 13.74 -28.96
C MET A 26 26.05 13.08 -29.89
N GLN A 27 26.67 13.84 -30.82
CA GLN A 27 27.68 13.32 -31.75
C GLN A 27 28.93 12.80 -31.05
N ILE A 28 29.31 13.41 -29.92
CA ILE A 28 30.44 12.97 -29.09
C ILE A 28 30.04 12.00 -27.96
N GLY A 29 28.79 11.52 -27.94
CA GLY A 29 28.30 10.57 -26.96
C GLY A 29 28.08 11.15 -25.55
N SER A 30 28.12 12.48 -25.41
CA SER A 30 28.00 13.17 -24.09
C SER A 30 26.60 13.64 -23.76
N ALA A 31 25.61 13.40 -24.62
CA ALA A 31 24.21 13.74 -24.40
C ALA A 31 23.25 12.71 -25.01
N GLU A 32 22.10 12.51 -24.39
CA GLU A 32 20.98 11.74 -24.91
C GLU A 32 19.71 12.60 -24.92
N LYS A 33 18.75 12.23 -25.78
CA LYS A 33 17.44 12.89 -25.87
C LYS A 33 16.34 12.04 -25.25
N ALA A 34 16.65 10.99 -24.53
CA ALA A 34 15.68 10.02 -24.05
C ALA A 34 14.71 10.55 -22.96
N GLY A 35 15.08 11.63 -22.28
CA GLY A 35 14.26 12.19 -21.17
C GLY A 35 14.13 11.27 -19.95
N SER A 36 14.83 10.15 -19.92
CA SER A 36 14.70 9.10 -18.88
C SER A 36 15.36 9.40 -17.55
N GLY A 37 16.00 10.58 -17.38
CA GLY A 37 16.75 10.91 -16.17
C GLY A 37 15.88 10.98 -14.91
N VAL A 38 14.72 11.61 -15.03
CA VAL A 38 13.76 11.75 -13.92
C VAL A 38 13.20 10.40 -13.51
N ASP A 39 12.81 9.57 -14.47
CA ASP A 39 12.28 8.23 -14.22
C ASP A 39 13.29 7.36 -13.49
N LYS A 40 14.56 7.42 -13.88
CA LYS A 40 15.66 6.71 -13.20
C LYS A 40 15.85 7.20 -11.76
N ILE A 41 15.77 8.52 -11.52
CA ILE A 41 15.85 9.09 -10.18
C ILE A 41 14.66 8.63 -9.34
N LEU A 42 13.43 8.76 -9.84
CA LEU A 42 12.24 8.35 -9.11
C LEU A 42 12.22 6.84 -8.84
N ALA A 43 12.61 6.02 -9.82
CA ALA A 43 12.73 4.58 -9.65
C ALA A 43 13.78 4.21 -8.60
N GLY A 44 14.95 4.85 -8.63
CA GLY A 44 16.02 4.63 -7.64
C GLY A 44 15.58 5.00 -6.21
N TRP A 45 14.91 6.13 -6.03
CA TRP A 45 14.38 6.55 -4.73
C TRP A 45 13.28 5.62 -4.21
N ARG A 46 12.36 5.19 -5.08
CA ARG A 46 11.34 4.17 -4.73
C ARG A 46 11.98 2.83 -4.33
N PHE A 47 12.97 2.39 -5.09
CA PHE A 47 13.70 1.15 -4.78
C PHE A 47 14.41 1.21 -3.43
N ALA A 48 15.02 2.34 -3.11
CA ALA A 48 15.68 2.58 -1.82
C ALA A 48 14.69 2.86 -0.66
N ASN A 49 13.38 2.97 -0.94
CA ASN A 49 12.35 3.36 0.02
C ASN A 49 12.64 4.70 0.71
N TRP A 50 13.16 5.64 -0.05
CA TRP A 50 13.41 7.00 0.40
C TRP A 50 12.26 7.93 0.04
N ARG A 51 12.16 9.08 0.73
CA ARG A 51 11.20 10.14 0.41
C ARG A 51 11.40 10.62 -1.01
N ALA A 52 10.30 10.78 -1.76
CA ALA A 52 10.35 11.21 -3.15
C ALA A 52 11.11 12.53 -3.32
N PRO A 53 11.95 12.65 -4.37
CA PRO A 53 12.62 13.89 -4.71
C PRO A 53 11.63 15.03 -4.91
N MET A 54 11.97 16.22 -4.42
CA MET A 54 11.11 17.40 -4.49
C MET A 54 11.71 18.44 -5.43
N LEU A 55 10.89 18.87 -6.42
CA LEU A 55 11.23 19.94 -7.35
C LEU A 55 10.65 21.26 -6.88
N ARG A 56 11.49 22.28 -6.71
CA ARG A 56 11.10 23.67 -6.41
C ARG A 56 11.52 24.58 -7.56
N LEU A 57 10.64 25.48 -7.92
CA LEU A 57 10.89 26.52 -8.90
C LEU A 57 10.95 27.85 -8.17
N LEU A 58 12.08 28.51 -8.25
CA LEU A 58 12.29 29.86 -7.75
C LEU A 58 12.30 30.80 -8.94
N THR A 59 11.52 31.87 -8.87
CA THR A 59 11.35 32.82 -9.99
C THR A 59 12.28 34.03 -9.90
N GLN A 60 12.88 34.28 -8.73
CA GLN A 60 13.80 35.38 -8.51
C GLN A 60 14.96 34.93 -7.58
N PRO A 61 16.15 34.62 -8.12
CA PRO A 61 16.48 34.38 -9.53
C PRO A 61 15.82 33.14 -10.10
N ASP A 62 15.84 32.98 -11.42
CA ASP A 62 15.22 31.86 -12.15
C ASP A 62 16.04 30.58 -11.92
N ILE A 63 15.73 29.87 -10.83
CA ILE A 63 16.47 28.68 -10.38
C ILE A 63 15.50 27.48 -10.28
N VAL A 64 15.99 26.34 -10.70
CA VAL A 64 15.35 25.04 -10.48
C VAL A 64 16.14 24.29 -9.41
N GLU A 65 15.51 24.01 -8.29
CA GLU A 65 16.08 23.26 -7.17
C GLU A 65 15.48 21.87 -7.12
N LEU A 66 16.31 20.84 -7.21
CA LEU A 66 15.93 19.45 -6.99
C LEU A 66 16.49 18.98 -5.65
N THR A 67 15.61 18.76 -4.68
CA THR A 67 15.99 18.24 -3.37
C THR A 67 15.81 16.72 -3.37
N MET A 68 16.89 15.98 -3.18
CA MET A 68 16.93 14.52 -3.12
C MET A 68 17.30 14.08 -1.70
N MET A 69 16.28 13.80 -0.87
CA MET A 69 16.49 13.36 0.50
C MET A 69 16.76 11.85 0.53
N MET A 70 17.84 11.44 1.16
CA MET A 70 18.17 10.04 1.45
C MET A 70 17.63 9.64 2.83
N GLU A 71 16.39 10.02 3.08
CA GLU A 71 15.68 9.74 4.33
C GLU A 71 14.68 8.61 4.09
N SER A 72 14.68 7.60 4.97
CA SER A 72 13.72 6.50 4.90
C SER A 72 12.29 7.04 5.01
N LEU A 73 11.37 6.45 4.24
CA LEU A 73 9.93 6.66 4.41
C LEU A 73 9.41 6.09 5.72
N MET A 74 10.17 5.20 6.34
CA MET A 74 9.79 4.43 7.51
C MET A 74 10.59 4.92 8.72
N ASP A 75 9.91 5.13 9.84
CA ASP A 75 10.53 5.40 11.12
C ASP A 75 11.29 4.16 11.65
N ASP A 76 12.33 4.39 12.43
CA ASP A 76 13.21 3.31 12.92
C ASP A 76 12.42 2.31 13.80
N ALA A 77 11.45 2.76 14.58
CA ALA A 77 10.63 1.89 15.42
C ALA A 77 9.76 0.92 14.59
N THR A 78 9.14 1.41 13.51
CA THR A 78 8.38 0.54 12.58
C THR A 78 9.30 -0.39 11.82
N LYS A 79 10.49 0.09 11.42
CA LYS A 79 11.50 -0.72 10.75
C LYS A 79 11.95 -1.89 11.62
N GLU A 80 12.25 -1.65 12.90
CA GLU A 80 12.63 -2.71 13.85
C GLU A 80 11.50 -3.72 14.04
N LYS A 81 10.25 -3.26 14.21
CA LYS A 81 9.08 -4.16 14.28
C LYS A 81 8.95 -5.05 13.06
N LEU A 82 9.09 -4.50 11.85
CA LEU A 82 8.99 -5.28 10.62
C LEU A 82 10.15 -6.27 10.47
N ILE A 83 11.37 -5.90 10.85
CA ILE A 83 12.52 -6.81 10.89
C ILE A 83 12.26 -7.94 11.88
N HIS A 84 11.69 -7.64 13.04
CA HIS A 84 11.41 -8.64 14.07
C HIS A 84 10.35 -9.65 13.61
N ILE A 85 9.30 -9.20 12.93
CA ILE A 85 8.19 -10.04 12.47
C ILE A 85 8.57 -10.85 11.22
N PHE A 86 9.22 -10.22 10.22
CA PHE A 86 9.41 -10.80 8.89
C PHE A 86 10.87 -11.02 8.51
N GLY A 87 11.81 -10.53 9.32
CA GLY A 87 13.23 -10.51 8.98
C GLY A 87 13.58 -9.43 7.94
N SER A 88 14.88 -9.31 7.63
CA SER A 88 15.40 -8.28 6.70
C SER A 88 14.89 -8.41 5.25
N LYS A 89 14.40 -9.58 4.86
CA LYS A 89 13.85 -9.84 3.51
C LYS A 89 12.56 -9.03 3.24
N VAL A 90 11.91 -8.50 4.26
CA VAL A 90 10.70 -7.67 4.11
C VAL A 90 10.93 -6.45 3.21
N PHE A 91 12.14 -5.92 3.15
CA PHE A 91 12.46 -4.76 2.32
C PHE A 91 12.57 -5.06 0.82
N THR A 92 12.50 -6.32 0.43
CA THR A 92 12.56 -6.77 -0.98
C THR A 92 11.21 -7.11 -1.60
N ILE A 93 10.11 -7.01 -0.83
CA ILE A 93 8.76 -7.44 -1.25
C ILE A 93 8.06 -6.49 -2.24
N GLY A 94 8.65 -5.36 -2.53
CA GLY A 94 8.10 -4.32 -3.40
C GLY A 94 7.59 -3.10 -2.62
N HIS A 95 7.67 -1.95 -3.28
CA HIS A 95 7.42 -0.64 -2.67
C HIS A 95 6.01 -0.50 -2.08
N GLU A 96 4.98 -0.89 -2.84
CA GLU A 96 3.58 -0.74 -2.42
C GLU A 96 3.25 -1.60 -1.18
N ARG A 97 3.75 -2.85 -1.16
CA ARG A 97 3.58 -3.74 -0.01
C ARG A 97 4.31 -3.20 1.21
N LEU A 98 5.52 -2.66 1.01
CA LEU A 98 6.28 -2.08 2.11
C LEU A 98 5.60 -0.84 2.68
N LEU A 99 5.03 0.03 1.84
CA LEU A 99 4.24 1.19 2.30
C LEU A 99 3.00 0.74 3.08
N ALA A 100 2.32 -0.31 2.64
CA ALA A 100 1.17 -0.86 3.38
C ALA A 100 1.58 -1.42 4.75
N LEU A 101 2.72 -2.14 4.83
CA LEU A 101 3.25 -2.62 6.12
C LEU A 101 3.71 -1.47 7.01
N ASN A 102 4.32 -0.43 6.45
CA ASN A 102 4.71 0.76 7.19
C ASN A 102 3.49 1.45 7.80
N ALA A 103 2.43 1.67 7.01
CA ALA A 103 1.18 2.25 7.51
C ALA A 103 0.54 1.38 8.62
N ALA A 104 0.51 0.05 8.43
CA ALA A 104 0.00 -0.87 9.45
C ALA A 104 0.86 -0.89 10.72
N GLY A 105 2.17 -0.70 10.60
CA GLY A 105 3.11 -0.64 11.74
C GLY A 105 3.02 0.66 12.53
N ALA A 106 2.86 1.80 11.83
CA ALA A 106 2.75 3.12 12.43
C ALA A 106 1.38 3.35 13.07
N ASP A 107 0.29 3.07 12.33
CA ASP A 107 -1.08 3.36 12.76
C ASP A 107 -1.74 2.19 13.52
N GLY A 108 -1.06 1.05 13.61
CA GLY A 108 -1.56 -0.17 14.21
C GLY A 108 -2.46 -1.01 13.31
N TYR A 109 -3.09 -0.44 12.32
CA TYR A 109 -3.88 -1.12 11.28
C TYR A 109 -3.94 -0.28 10.01
N VAL A 110 -4.30 -0.92 8.92
CA VAL A 110 -4.53 -0.26 7.63
C VAL A 110 -5.87 -0.65 7.03
N THR A 111 -6.46 0.25 6.27
CA THR A 111 -7.72 0.03 5.54
C THR A 111 -7.52 0.24 4.05
N ASN A 112 -8.45 -0.25 3.22
CA ASN A 112 -8.43 0.04 1.78
C ASN A 112 -8.47 1.56 1.51
N GLU A 113 -9.21 2.32 2.32
CA GLU A 113 -9.35 3.76 2.15
C GLU A 113 -8.07 4.52 2.53
N SER A 114 -7.44 4.16 3.67
CA SER A 114 -6.17 4.78 4.07
C SER A 114 -5.05 4.52 3.05
N LEU A 115 -4.97 3.29 2.52
CA LEU A 115 -3.98 2.96 1.48
C LEU A 115 -4.23 3.68 0.16
N ARG A 116 -5.49 3.95 -0.20
CA ARG A 116 -5.79 4.73 -1.40
C ARG A 116 -5.20 6.15 -1.33
N ILE A 117 -5.21 6.76 -0.17
CA ILE A 117 -4.62 8.08 0.05
C ILE A 117 -3.09 8.02 -0.06
N VAL A 118 -2.49 6.97 0.51
CA VAL A 118 -1.02 6.81 0.55
C VAL A 118 -0.44 6.40 -0.81
N LEU A 119 -1.08 5.44 -1.48
CA LEU A 119 -0.56 4.85 -2.73
C LEU A 119 -1.04 5.59 -3.99
N GLY A 120 -2.18 6.28 -3.92
CA GLY A 120 -2.76 6.99 -5.07
C GLY A 120 -3.28 6.06 -6.18
N ILE A 121 -3.39 4.74 -5.94
CA ILE A 121 -3.86 3.75 -6.90
C ILE A 121 -5.37 3.47 -6.75
N HIS A 122 -5.95 2.79 -7.74
CA HIS A 122 -7.38 2.55 -7.76
C HIS A 122 -7.81 1.56 -6.67
N LYS A 123 -9.04 1.74 -6.14
CA LYS A 123 -9.60 0.93 -5.05
C LYS A 123 -9.57 -0.58 -5.29
N ALA A 124 -9.77 -1.02 -6.54
CA ALA A 124 -9.74 -2.42 -6.91
C ALA A 124 -8.33 -3.01 -6.77
N GLU A 125 -7.31 -2.30 -7.25
CA GLU A 125 -5.91 -2.71 -7.15
C GLU A 125 -5.44 -2.81 -5.69
N ILE A 126 -5.90 -1.89 -4.83
CA ILE A 126 -5.62 -1.98 -3.38
C ILE A 126 -6.28 -3.21 -2.76
N ALA A 127 -7.51 -3.52 -3.16
CA ALA A 127 -8.20 -4.70 -2.64
C ALA A 127 -7.46 -5.98 -3.02
N ASP A 128 -6.94 -6.07 -4.24
CA ASP A 128 -6.16 -7.20 -4.71
C ASP A 128 -4.78 -7.26 -4.03
N LEU A 129 -4.13 -6.12 -3.85
CA LEU A 129 -2.89 -5.99 -3.08
C LEU A 129 -3.08 -6.50 -1.63
N LEU A 130 -4.12 -6.04 -0.94
CA LEU A 130 -4.41 -6.46 0.43
C LEU A 130 -4.74 -7.96 0.54
N LYS A 131 -5.50 -8.50 -0.42
CA LYS A 131 -5.77 -9.96 -0.49
C LYS A 131 -4.48 -10.76 -0.69
N ASP A 132 -3.62 -10.30 -1.61
CA ASP A 132 -2.32 -10.93 -1.85
C ASP A 132 -1.43 -10.87 -0.59
N MET A 133 -1.40 -9.74 0.10
CA MET A 133 -0.66 -9.60 1.35
C MET A 133 -1.19 -10.51 2.45
N CYS A 134 -2.51 -10.69 2.56
CA CYS A 134 -3.10 -11.64 3.51
C CYS A 134 -2.78 -13.10 3.13
N LYS A 135 -2.82 -13.43 1.82
CA LYS A 135 -2.45 -14.76 1.32
C LYS A 135 -0.99 -15.11 1.61
N ASN A 136 -0.12 -14.11 1.54
CA ASN A 136 1.31 -14.24 1.83
C ASN A 136 1.65 -14.06 3.32
N HIS A 137 0.64 -14.02 4.20
CA HIS A 137 0.79 -13.86 5.66
C HIS A 137 1.52 -12.57 6.08
N LEU A 138 1.51 -11.55 5.24
CA LEU A 138 2.07 -10.23 5.55
C LEU A 138 1.10 -9.37 6.37
N LEU A 139 -0.20 -9.60 6.21
CA LEU A 139 -1.25 -8.94 6.98
C LEU A 139 -2.30 -9.95 7.44
N VAL A 140 -2.99 -9.61 8.52
CA VAL A 140 -4.14 -10.34 9.06
C VAL A 140 -5.37 -9.48 8.89
N GLN A 141 -6.37 -10.02 8.19
CA GLN A 141 -7.65 -9.35 7.98
C GLN A 141 -8.57 -9.52 9.19
N ASP A 142 -9.20 -8.43 9.62
CA ASP A 142 -10.26 -8.41 10.61
C ASP A 142 -11.50 -7.68 10.07
N GLY A 143 -12.65 -8.31 10.17
CA GLY A 143 -13.92 -7.81 9.65
C GLY A 143 -14.18 -8.10 8.17
N TYR A 144 -15.35 -7.63 7.68
CA TYR A 144 -15.81 -7.81 6.30
C TYR A 144 -16.44 -6.53 5.77
N GLY A 145 -16.32 -6.29 4.46
CA GLY A 145 -16.97 -5.20 3.75
C GLY A 145 -16.33 -3.84 3.99
N ARG A 146 -17.18 -2.80 4.13
CA ARG A 146 -16.71 -1.44 4.40
C ARG A 146 -16.19 -1.36 5.83
N GLY A 147 -14.94 -1.01 6.01
CA GLY A 147 -14.32 -0.90 7.33
C GLY A 147 -13.51 -2.12 7.75
N THR A 148 -13.27 -3.07 6.83
CA THR A 148 -12.27 -4.13 7.05
C THR A 148 -10.93 -3.52 7.41
N LYS A 149 -10.34 -4.01 8.50
CA LYS A 149 -9.03 -3.60 8.99
C LYS A 149 -8.01 -4.70 8.76
N TYR A 150 -6.79 -4.30 8.48
CA TYR A 150 -5.68 -5.22 8.26
C TYR A 150 -4.56 -4.87 9.22
N TYR A 151 -4.10 -5.87 9.96
CA TYR A 151 -3.12 -5.74 11.03
C TYR A 151 -1.83 -6.46 10.67
N LEU A 152 -0.73 -6.04 11.26
CA LEU A 152 0.48 -6.87 11.25
C LEU A 152 0.21 -8.17 12.03
N PRO A 153 0.75 -9.32 11.59
CA PRO A 153 0.65 -10.55 12.37
C PRO A 153 1.32 -10.36 13.74
N LYS A 154 0.71 -10.91 14.78
CA LYS A 154 1.28 -10.89 16.12
C LYS A 154 2.53 -11.76 16.18
N GLU A 155 3.50 -11.33 16.99
CA GLU A 155 4.72 -12.10 17.25
C GLU A 155 4.38 -13.52 17.70
N GLY A 156 5.02 -14.50 17.08
CA GLY A 156 4.89 -15.91 17.46
C GLY A 156 3.78 -16.70 16.77
N SER A 157 3.05 -16.16 15.82
CA SER A 157 2.18 -16.96 14.95
C SER A 157 3.01 -17.65 13.88
N ASN A 158 3.82 -18.62 14.31
CA ASN A 158 4.42 -19.61 13.42
C ASN A 158 3.29 -20.28 12.62
N ILE A 159 3.44 -20.24 11.32
CA ILE A 159 2.59 -20.80 10.30
C ILE A 159 2.40 -22.30 10.57
N THR A 160 1.38 -22.66 11.31
CA THR A 160 0.78 -23.97 11.24
C THR A 160 -0.64 -23.78 10.76
N SER A 161 -0.82 -24.15 9.50
CA SER A 161 -2.11 -24.33 8.86
C SER A 161 -3.04 -25.13 9.76
N SER A 162 -4.09 -24.49 10.25
CA SER A 162 -5.28 -25.23 10.62
C SER A 162 -6.49 -24.33 10.44
N SER A 163 -7.15 -24.53 9.30
CA SER A 163 -8.53 -24.22 9.13
C SER A 163 -9.34 -24.93 10.20
N SER A 164 -9.93 -24.21 11.12
CA SER A 164 -11.07 -24.69 11.85
C SER A 164 -12.08 -23.57 11.97
N LYS A 165 -12.94 -23.51 10.95
CA LYS A 165 -14.29 -22.97 11.10
C LYS A 165 -15.00 -23.87 12.12
N VAL A 166 -15.09 -23.42 13.33
CA VAL A 166 -16.14 -23.93 14.23
C VAL A 166 -17.29 -22.93 14.13
N ALA A 167 -18.23 -23.30 13.28
CA ALA A 167 -19.56 -22.73 13.32
C ALA A 167 -20.22 -23.25 14.59
N SER A 168 -20.35 -22.45 15.61
CA SER A 168 -21.22 -22.71 16.75
C SER A 168 -22.66 -22.45 16.31
N SER A 169 -23.28 -23.48 15.76
CA SER A 169 -24.74 -23.55 15.63
C SER A 169 -25.31 -24.04 16.95
N SER A 170 -25.88 -23.13 17.72
CA SER A 170 -26.72 -23.49 18.87
C SER A 170 -27.98 -24.14 18.37
N PRO A 171 -28.37 -25.35 18.84
CA PRO A 171 -29.65 -25.90 18.51
C PRO A 171 -30.75 -25.21 19.34
N ASN A 172 -31.70 -24.59 18.65
CA ASN A 172 -32.88 -24.02 19.22
C ASN A 172 -33.84 -25.18 19.58
N ILE A 173 -33.94 -25.50 20.88
CA ILE A 173 -34.87 -26.50 21.39
C ILE A 173 -36.23 -25.80 21.51
N ALA A 174 -37.08 -26.01 20.54
CA ALA A 174 -38.48 -25.69 20.62
C ALA A 174 -39.17 -26.72 21.53
N SER A 175 -39.53 -26.33 22.72
CA SER A 175 -40.42 -27.10 23.63
C SER A 175 -41.85 -27.02 23.12
N SER A 176 -42.33 -28.06 22.46
CA SER A 176 -43.73 -28.26 22.16
C SER A 176 -44.43 -28.94 23.35
N SER A 177 -45.26 -28.20 24.04
CA SER A 177 -46.17 -28.75 25.04
C SER A 177 -47.43 -29.34 24.34
N PRO A 178 -47.89 -30.55 24.68
CA PRO A 178 -49.12 -31.09 24.11
C PRO A 178 -50.36 -30.49 24.81
N ASN A 179 -51.25 -29.97 23.98
CA ASN A 179 -52.53 -29.45 24.42
C ASN A 179 -53.50 -30.61 24.54
N ILE A 180 -53.94 -30.94 25.79
CA ILE A 180 -54.91 -31.91 26.08
C ILE A 180 -56.29 -31.27 25.96
N ALA A 181 -57.03 -31.63 24.93
CA ALA A 181 -58.43 -31.28 24.78
C ALA A 181 -59.26 -32.18 25.64
N SER A 182 -59.90 -31.69 26.69
CA SER A 182 -60.93 -32.32 27.43
C SER A 182 -62.29 -31.97 26.80
N SER A 183 -62.88 -32.94 26.19
CA SER A 183 -64.29 -32.94 25.78
C SER A 183 -65.22 -33.11 26.99
N SER A 184 -66.09 -32.15 27.22
CA SER A 184 -67.26 -32.34 28.12
C SER A 184 -68.48 -32.12 27.31
N SER A 185 -69.17 -33.22 27.08
CA SER A 185 -70.58 -33.33 26.66
C SER A 185 -71.48 -32.78 27.79
N ASN A 186 -72.46 -31.96 27.44
CA ASN A 186 -73.59 -31.79 28.26
C ASN A 186 -74.87 -31.69 27.43
N ILE A 187 -75.78 -32.52 27.83
CA ILE A 187 -77.16 -32.78 27.42
C ILE A 187 -78.07 -31.71 28.06
N ALA A 188 -78.92 -31.14 27.32
CA ALA A 188 -80.31 -30.86 27.53
C ALA A 188 -80.82 -29.81 26.54
#